data_53278ea57802497a9f2e6f4a5a061f00
#
_entry.id   53278ea57802497a9f2e6f4a5a061f00
#
_cell.length_a   1.000
_cell.length_b   1.000
_cell.length_c   1.000
_cell.angle_alpha   90.00
_cell.angle_beta   90.00
_cell.angle_gamma   90.00
#
_symmetry.space_group_name_H-M   'P 1'
#
loop_
_entity.id
_entity.type
_entity.pdbx_description
1 polymer ?
#
loop_
_entity_poly.entity_id
_entity_poly.type
_entity_poly.pdbx_seq_one_letter_code
_entity_poly.pdbx_strand_id
1 'polypeptide(L)'
;MTSASFDFAPLLAPGLPPAAAKWTGFPKYNFIGGHNDAEHLPVDRLTAAATAVLQREGATLATYGLNSGPLGYRPLREFLVTKLKRDAGMSCQSDEILVTSGSLQAIDLVNGLLLARGDTVLIEQESYQGSLNRLTRLGVNAVGIPLDGEGMRMDALAAALADLKRRSIRPKYIYTIPTVQNPTGTIMGEARRAELLQMAETYDVPIFEDDCYADLIWDGQRPPALHAMTKRGNVIHIGSFSKSIAPALRVGYIVARWDLLSRMLALKTDAGSGALEQMVLAEFCAAHFTDHVPRLRRGLRAKLETLMESLAEHFGTAAEFDDPKGGIFLWVKLPDAVDTQKLAPAALASGVAINPGPEWSTDKAYGKSRLRLCFANPSEEAIRQGVATLAEVCRREFGVPLRSANVEQRGRSATS
;
A
#
# COMPACT_ATOMS: atom_id res chain seq x y z
N MET A 1 -15.90 -47.97 -9.87
CA MET A 1 -15.37 -47.70 -8.52
C MET A 1 -14.69 -46.32 -8.58
N THR A 2 -15.36 -45.29 -8.11
CA THR A 2 -14.74 -43.98 -7.93
C THR A 2 -13.75 -44.07 -6.75
N SER A 3 -12.46 -44.03 -7.05
CA SER A 3 -11.44 -43.97 -5.99
C SER A 3 -11.72 -42.76 -5.11
N ALA A 4 -11.92 -42.98 -3.82
CA ALA A 4 -12.01 -41.85 -2.88
C ALA A 4 -10.73 -41.01 -3.01
N SER A 5 -10.88 -39.67 -3.16
CA SER A 5 -9.74 -38.78 -3.20
C SER A 5 -8.98 -38.85 -1.85
N PHE A 6 -7.65 -38.76 -1.92
CA PHE A 6 -6.83 -38.74 -0.72
C PHE A 6 -7.18 -37.52 0.14
N ASP A 7 -7.37 -37.72 1.44
CA ASP A 7 -7.69 -36.65 2.39
C ASP A 7 -6.40 -36.05 2.96
N PHE A 8 -6.12 -34.78 2.65
CA PHE A 8 -4.99 -34.00 3.16
C PHE A 8 -5.29 -33.27 4.49
N ALA A 9 -6.57 -33.20 4.92
CA ALA A 9 -6.95 -32.40 6.09
C ALA A 9 -6.16 -32.73 7.37
N PRO A 10 -5.89 -34.03 7.70
CA PRO A 10 -5.11 -34.38 8.88
C PRO A 10 -3.62 -34.00 8.80
N LEU A 11 -3.11 -33.68 7.60
CA LEU A 11 -1.69 -33.38 7.35
C LEU A 11 -1.43 -31.88 7.28
N LEU A 12 -2.46 -31.04 7.34
CA LEU A 12 -2.30 -29.59 7.26
C LEU A 12 -1.62 -29.06 8.52
N ALA A 13 -0.70 -28.10 8.32
CA ALA A 13 -0.02 -27.45 9.45
C ALA A 13 -1.02 -26.66 10.32
N PRO A 14 -0.84 -26.64 11.65
CA PRO A 14 -1.70 -25.86 12.53
C PRO A 14 -1.54 -24.37 12.29
N GLY A 15 -2.62 -23.59 12.47
CA GLY A 15 -2.60 -22.14 12.37
C GLY A 15 -2.54 -21.58 10.95
N LEU A 16 -2.90 -22.38 9.95
CA LEU A 16 -3.08 -21.88 8.59
C LEU A 16 -4.20 -20.83 8.54
N PRO A 17 -4.08 -19.80 7.70
CA PRO A 17 -5.18 -18.89 7.41
C PRO A 17 -6.35 -19.65 6.79
N PRO A 18 -7.58 -19.09 6.82
CA PRO A 18 -8.71 -19.66 6.12
C PRO A 18 -8.40 -19.92 4.65
N ALA A 19 -8.94 -21.01 4.10
CA ALA A 19 -8.77 -21.32 2.70
C ALA A 19 -9.31 -20.18 1.82
N ALA A 20 -8.57 -19.84 0.76
CA ALA A 20 -9.02 -18.85 -0.20
C ALA A 20 -10.26 -19.37 -0.96
N ALA A 21 -11.24 -18.49 -1.16
CA ALA A 21 -12.37 -18.77 -2.03
C ALA A 21 -11.90 -18.91 -3.50
N LYS A 22 -12.62 -19.71 -4.28
CA LYS A 22 -12.38 -19.75 -5.74
C LYS A 22 -12.66 -18.37 -6.33
N TRP A 23 -11.76 -17.93 -7.20
CA TRP A 23 -11.96 -16.68 -7.92
C TRP A 23 -13.14 -16.81 -8.91
N THR A 24 -14.09 -15.88 -8.85
CA THR A 24 -15.31 -15.86 -9.67
C THR A 24 -15.42 -14.59 -10.54
N GLY A 25 -14.35 -13.82 -10.64
CA GLY A 25 -14.33 -12.53 -11.34
C GLY A 25 -14.30 -11.34 -10.38
N PHE A 26 -14.21 -10.14 -10.95
CA PHE A 26 -14.30 -8.90 -10.18
C PHE A 26 -15.77 -8.55 -9.90
N PRO A 27 -16.07 -7.97 -8.73
CA PRO A 27 -17.40 -7.41 -8.44
C PRO A 27 -17.70 -6.24 -9.40
N LYS A 28 -18.99 -5.97 -9.62
CA LYS A 28 -19.44 -4.91 -10.54
C LYS A 28 -18.82 -3.55 -10.18
N TYR A 29 -18.79 -3.22 -8.89
CA TYR A 29 -18.22 -1.99 -8.34
C TYR A 29 -17.09 -2.36 -7.40
N ASN A 30 -15.85 -2.30 -7.91
CA ASN A 30 -14.67 -2.81 -7.22
C ASN A 30 -13.88 -1.68 -6.55
N PHE A 31 -14.09 -1.45 -5.24
CA PHE A 31 -13.33 -0.50 -4.43
C PHE A 31 -12.26 -1.17 -3.53
N ILE A 32 -11.97 -2.48 -3.71
CA ILE A 32 -11.00 -3.20 -2.88
C ILE A 32 -9.59 -3.25 -3.47
N GLY A 33 -9.44 -3.06 -4.74
CA GLY A 33 -8.15 -3.18 -5.43
C GLY A 33 -7.08 -2.21 -4.89
N GLY A 34 -5.88 -2.41 -5.33
CA GLY A 34 -4.75 -1.49 -5.10
C GLY A 34 -4.01 -1.24 -6.41
N HIS A 35 -4.75 -1.17 -7.53
CA HIS A 35 -4.23 -1.07 -8.88
C HIS A 35 -4.99 0.00 -9.68
N ASN A 36 -4.33 0.52 -10.70
CA ASN A 36 -4.89 1.48 -11.63
C ASN A 36 -5.83 0.79 -12.64
N ASP A 37 -6.59 1.57 -13.39
CA ASP A 37 -7.37 1.10 -14.52
C ASP A 37 -6.49 0.83 -15.77
N ALA A 38 -7.10 0.20 -16.76
CA ALA A 38 -6.43 -0.11 -18.03
C ALA A 38 -6.17 1.16 -18.89
N GLU A 39 -6.95 2.22 -18.72
CA GLU A 39 -6.84 3.44 -19.52
C GLU A 39 -5.54 4.21 -19.24
N HIS A 40 -5.08 4.14 -17.99
CA HIS A 40 -3.82 4.79 -17.58
C HIS A 40 -2.59 3.90 -17.75
N LEU A 41 -2.76 2.63 -18.18
CA LEU A 41 -1.64 1.75 -18.46
C LEU A 41 -1.00 2.10 -19.80
N PRO A 42 0.31 2.42 -19.85
CA PRO A 42 0.98 2.85 -21.09
C PRO A 42 1.36 1.67 -21.98
N VAL A 43 0.38 0.87 -22.46
CA VAL A 43 0.58 -0.41 -23.16
C VAL A 43 1.50 -0.26 -24.37
N ASP A 44 1.26 0.73 -25.25
CA ASP A 44 2.07 0.92 -26.46
C ASP A 44 3.55 1.19 -26.14
N ARG A 45 3.80 2.00 -25.10
CA ARG A 45 5.16 2.32 -24.66
C ARG A 45 5.84 1.14 -23.98
N LEU A 46 5.09 0.34 -23.21
CA LEU A 46 5.59 -0.90 -22.62
C LEU A 46 5.89 -1.94 -23.72
N THR A 47 5.06 -2.03 -24.74
CA THR A 47 5.28 -2.90 -25.91
C THR A 47 6.54 -2.50 -26.67
N ALA A 48 6.74 -1.21 -26.92
CA ALA A 48 7.94 -0.69 -27.55
C ALA A 48 9.20 -0.97 -26.72
N ALA A 49 9.12 -0.76 -25.39
CA ALA A 49 10.22 -1.06 -24.47
C ALA A 49 10.55 -2.56 -24.46
N ALA A 50 9.53 -3.44 -24.41
CA ALA A 50 9.73 -4.88 -24.46
C ALA A 50 10.40 -5.34 -25.76
N THR A 51 9.97 -4.78 -26.89
CA THR A 51 10.57 -5.07 -28.22
C THR A 51 12.04 -4.63 -28.24
N ALA A 52 12.33 -3.42 -27.80
CA ALA A 52 13.68 -2.87 -27.81
C ALA A 52 14.65 -3.69 -26.96
N VAL A 53 14.27 -4.05 -25.72
CA VAL A 53 15.15 -4.83 -24.84
C VAL A 53 15.37 -6.25 -25.34
N LEU A 54 14.33 -6.91 -25.88
CA LEU A 54 14.45 -8.27 -26.40
C LEU A 54 15.34 -8.32 -27.64
N GLN A 55 15.25 -7.31 -28.52
CA GLN A 55 16.12 -7.22 -29.69
C GLN A 55 17.57 -6.93 -29.32
N ARG A 56 17.80 -6.07 -28.34
CA ARG A 56 19.13 -5.65 -27.92
C ARG A 56 19.89 -6.72 -27.12
N GLU A 57 19.20 -7.34 -26.17
CA GLU A 57 19.84 -8.18 -25.15
C GLU A 57 19.00 -9.38 -24.69
N GLY A 58 17.98 -9.80 -25.48
CA GLY A 58 17.10 -10.91 -25.11
C GLY A 58 17.84 -12.23 -24.84
N ALA A 59 19.00 -12.44 -25.45
CA ALA A 59 19.83 -13.62 -25.21
C ALA A 59 20.32 -13.73 -23.74
N THR A 60 20.38 -12.63 -22.98
CA THR A 60 20.76 -12.65 -21.55
C THR A 60 19.75 -13.37 -20.69
N LEU A 61 18.51 -13.55 -21.16
CA LEU A 61 17.48 -14.33 -20.48
C LEU A 61 17.85 -15.83 -20.32
N ALA A 62 18.86 -16.29 -21.01
CA ALA A 62 19.40 -17.65 -20.83
C ALA A 62 20.16 -17.84 -19.50
N THR A 63 20.47 -16.75 -18.78
CA THR A 63 21.24 -16.80 -17.53
C THR A 63 20.50 -16.11 -16.39
N TYR A 64 20.56 -16.70 -15.19
CA TYR A 64 20.05 -16.04 -13.99
C TYR A 64 20.80 -14.72 -13.73
N GLY A 65 20.07 -13.71 -13.26
CA GLY A 65 20.65 -12.42 -12.89
C GLY A 65 21.04 -11.51 -14.06
N LEU A 66 20.74 -11.86 -15.32
CA LEU A 66 20.93 -11.01 -16.52
C LEU A 66 22.34 -10.39 -16.62
N ASN A 67 23.38 -11.12 -16.24
CA ASN A 67 24.76 -10.59 -16.11
C ASN A 67 24.90 -9.36 -15.15
N SER A 68 23.87 -9.10 -14.34
CA SER A 68 23.80 -7.98 -13.40
C SER A 68 23.98 -8.40 -11.93
N GLY A 69 24.03 -9.70 -11.68
CA GLY A 69 24.13 -10.30 -10.34
C GLY A 69 22.81 -10.40 -9.60
N PRO A 70 22.83 -10.89 -8.34
CA PRO A 70 21.63 -11.25 -7.58
C PRO A 70 20.83 -10.05 -7.09
N LEU A 71 21.37 -8.84 -7.12
CA LEU A 71 20.66 -7.61 -6.75
C LEU A 71 19.56 -7.21 -7.77
N GLY A 72 19.54 -7.83 -8.94
CA GLY A 72 18.62 -7.53 -10.03
C GLY A 72 19.26 -6.68 -11.14
N TYR A 73 18.47 -6.41 -12.18
CA TYR A 73 18.93 -5.79 -13.42
C TYR A 73 19.57 -4.42 -13.19
N ARG A 74 20.85 -4.28 -13.58
CA ARG A 74 21.65 -3.08 -13.29
C ARG A 74 21.06 -1.80 -13.87
N PRO A 75 20.61 -1.72 -15.12
CA PRO A 75 20.04 -0.48 -15.65
C PRO A 75 18.79 -0.01 -14.89
N LEU A 76 17.97 -0.92 -14.35
CA LEU A 76 16.85 -0.53 -13.48
C LEU A 76 17.32 0.07 -12.15
N ARG A 77 18.37 -0.50 -11.56
CA ARG A 77 18.96 0.02 -10.31
C ARG A 77 19.61 1.38 -10.51
N GLU A 78 20.29 1.60 -11.64
CA GLU A 78 20.86 2.90 -12.03
C GLU A 78 19.79 3.97 -12.27
N PHE A 79 18.65 3.59 -12.91
CA PHE A 79 17.49 4.46 -12.99
C PHE A 79 16.97 4.82 -11.59
N LEU A 80 16.85 3.85 -10.69
CA LEU A 80 16.40 4.07 -9.31
C LEU A 80 17.32 5.02 -8.54
N VAL A 81 18.64 4.92 -8.69
CA VAL A 81 19.62 5.87 -8.09
C VAL A 81 19.29 7.30 -8.52
N THR A 82 19.10 7.53 -9.81
CA THR A 82 18.78 8.84 -10.36
C THR A 82 17.42 9.34 -9.88
N LYS A 83 16.40 8.47 -9.95
CA LYS A 83 15.04 8.78 -9.51
C LYS A 83 14.99 9.14 -8.03
N LEU A 84 15.56 8.31 -7.17
CA LEU A 84 15.52 8.49 -5.72
C LEU A 84 16.30 9.74 -5.28
N LYS A 85 17.40 10.08 -5.95
CA LYS A 85 18.10 11.33 -5.71
C LYS A 85 17.23 12.54 -6.03
N ARG A 86 16.60 12.54 -7.22
CA ARG A 86 15.76 13.65 -7.69
C ARG A 86 14.49 13.80 -6.84
N ASP A 87 13.78 12.69 -6.58
CA ASP A 87 12.42 12.73 -6.05
C ASP A 87 12.34 12.60 -4.53
N ALA A 88 13.34 11.97 -3.90
CA ALA A 88 13.36 11.63 -2.47
C ALA A 88 14.54 12.21 -1.70
N GLY A 89 15.47 12.90 -2.37
CA GLY A 89 16.71 13.42 -1.76
C GLY A 89 17.71 12.33 -1.37
N MET A 90 17.51 11.08 -1.77
CA MET A 90 18.34 9.95 -1.36
C MET A 90 19.64 9.90 -2.17
N SER A 91 20.77 9.78 -1.44
CA SER A 91 22.07 9.49 -2.05
C SER A 91 22.42 8.04 -1.78
N CYS A 92 22.13 7.16 -2.75
CA CYS A 92 22.46 5.74 -2.68
C CYS A 92 23.21 5.30 -3.95
N GLN A 93 23.89 4.16 -3.87
CA GLN A 93 24.57 3.54 -5.00
C GLN A 93 23.73 2.37 -5.53
N SER A 94 24.01 1.92 -6.76
CA SER A 94 23.23 0.83 -7.36
C SER A 94 23.44 -0.52 -6.66
N ASP A 95 24.50 -0.71 -5.91
CA ASP A 95 24.76 -1.91 -5.09
C ASP A 95 24.11 -1.86 -3.69
N GLU A 96 23.51 -0.72 -3.33
CA GLU A 96 22.63 -0.56 -2.16
C GLU A 96 21.15 -0.78 -2.50
N ILE A 97 20.84 -1.20 -3.74
CA ILE A 97 19.48 -1.46 -4.22
C ILE A 97 19.31 -2.94 -4.56
N LEU A 98 18.34 -3.59 -3.90
CA LEU A 98 17.89 -4.95 -4.22
C LEU A 98 16.52 -4.90 -4.87
N VAL A 99 16.42 -5.42 -6.11
CA VAL A 99 15.13 -5.57 -6.79
C VAL A 99 14.39 -6.79 -6.25
N THR A 100 13.09 -6.62 -6.01
CA THR A 100 12.22 -7.62 -5.40
C THR A 100 10.96 -7.87 -6.26
N SER A 101 10.30 -9.01 -6.06
CA SER A 101 9.02 -9.34 -6.69
C SER A 101 7.87 -8.53 -6.04
N GLY A 102 7.92 -7.21 -6.23
CA GLY A 102 7.06 -6.22 -5.58
C GLY A 102 7.46 -5.96 -4.12
N SER A 103 6.84 -4.92 -3.53
CA SER A 103 7.10 -4.54 -2.13
C SER A 103 6.73 -5.61 -1.10
N LEU A 104 5.82 -6.54 -1.43
CA LEU A 104 5.47 -7.63 -0.52
C LEU A 104 6.66 -8.55 -0.24
N GLN A 105 7.45 -8.89 -1.26
CA GLN A 105 8.69 -9.65 -1.04
C GLN A 105 9.71 -8.82 -0.26
N ALA A 106 9.77 -7.51 -0.50
CA ALA A 106 10.62 -6.62 0.30
C ALA A 106 10.26 -6.67 1.78
N ILE A 107 8.95 -6.59 2.11
CA ILE A 107 8.46 -6.72 3.49
C ILE A 107 8.82 -8.09 4.06
N ASP A 108 8.63 -9.18 3.29
CA ASP A 108 8.95 -10.53 3.74
C ASP A 108 10.45 -10.71 4.02
N LEU A 109 11.33 -10.12 3.20
CA LEU A 109 12.79 -10.17 3.40
C LEU A 109 13.22 -9.36 4.63
N VAL A 110 12.68 -8.16 4.84
CA VAL A 110 12.97 -7.35 6.04
C VAL A 110 12.46 -8.07 7.30
N ASN A 111 11.26 -8.61 7.27
CA ASN A 111 10.71 -9.37 8.38
C ASN A 111 11.51 -10.64 8.66
N GLY A 112 11.87 -11.40 7.63
CA GLY A 112 12.70 -12.60 7.78
C GLY A 112 14.10 -12.33 8.32
N LEU A 113 14.64 -11.12 8.05
CA LEU A 113 15.94 -10.70 8.58
C LEU A 113 15.86 -10.28 10.05
N LEU A 114 14.81 -9.59 10.46
CA LEU A 114 14.77 -8.87 11.74
C LEU A 114 13.86 -9.52 12.80
N LEU A 115 12.88 -10.34 12.40
CA LEU A 115 11.81 -10.80 13.29
C LEU A 115 11.88 -12.29 13.61
N ALA A 116 11.63 -12.59 14.86
CA ALA A 116 11.29 -13.92 15.36
C ALA A 116 9.92 -13.89 16.08
N ARG A 117 9.32 -15.04 16.28
CA ARG A 117 8.08 -15.16 17.06
C ARG A 117 8.25 -14.56 18.46
N GLY A 118 7.28 -13.75 18.88
CA GLY A 118 7.29 -13.05 20.18
C GLY A 118 8.01 -11.70 20.18
N ASP A 119 8.72 -11.35 19.10
CA ASP A 119 9.30 -10.01 18.97
C ASP A 119 8.22 -8.92 18.93
N THR A 120 8.62 -7.69 19.20
CA THR A 120 7.74 -6.51 19.18
C THR A 120 8.19 -5.53 18.11
N VAL A 121 7.22 -4.97 17.39
CA VAL A 121 7.41 -3.85 16.46
C VAL A 121 6.45 -2.72 16.79
N LEU A 122 6.84 -1.50 16.47
CA LEU A 122 5.96 -0.34 16.46
C LEU A 122 5.48 -0.12 15.02
N ILE A 123 4.19 0.15 14.86
CA ILE A 123 3.55 0.34 13.56
C ILE A 123 2.47 1.39 13.68
N GLU A 124 2.16 2.11 12.62
CA GLU A 124 0.99 3.00 12.57
C GLU A 124 -0.27 2.21 12.91
N GLN A 125 -1.16 2.78 13.76
CA GLN A 125 -2.38 2.10 14.23
C GLN A 125 -3.28 1.69 13.09
N GLU A 126 -3.54 2.62 12.16
CA GLU A 126 -4.07 2.33 10.85
C GLU A 126 -2.91 2.07 9.91
N SER A 127 -2.85 0.90 9.30
CA SER A 127 -1.72 0.53 8.48
C SER A 127 -2.10 -0.46 7.38
N TYR A 128 -1.14 -0.72 6.51
CA TYR A 128 -1.33 -1.65 5.40
C TYR A 128 -1.69 -3.06 5.90
N GLN A 129 -2.88 -3.53 5.54
CA GLN A 129 -3.40 -4.86 5.91
C GLN A 129 -2.40 -5.98 5.63
N GLY A 130 -1.68 -5.91 4.50
CA GLY A 130 -0.68 -6.90 4.13
C GLY A 130 0.49 -6.98 5.13
N SER A 131 0.91 -5.86 5.74
CA SER A 131 1.93 -5.82 6.79
C SER A 131 1.36 -6.36 8.10
N LEU A 132 0.16 -5.94 8.51
CA LEU A 132 -0.50 -6.42 9.73
C LEU A 132 -0.70 -7.94 9.72
N ASN A 133 -1.16 -8.49 8.59
CA ASN A 133 -1.37 -9.94 8.43
C ASN A 133 -0.05 -10.72 8.50
N ARG A 134 1.06 -10.17 7.97
CA ARG A 134 2.38 -10.79 8.06
C ARG A 134 2.90 -10.86 9.49
N LEU A 135 2.78 -9.76 10.23
CA LEU A 135 3.16 -9.70 11.64
C LEU A 135 2.35 -10.71 12.48
N THR A 136 1.04 -10.77 12.24
CA THR A 136 0.17 -11.74 12.91
C THR A 136 0.61 -13.20 12.63
N ARG A 137 0.89 -13.53 11.37
CA ARG A 137 1.35 -14.88 10.98
C ARG A 137 2.70 -15.25 11.57
N LEU A 138 3.60 -14.28 11.70
CA LEU A 138 4.90 -14.47 12.36
C LEU A 138 4.79 -14.59 13.88
N GLY A 139 3.64 -14.26 14.45
CA GLY A 139 3.43 -14.23 15.92
C GLY A 139 4.21 -13.10 16.57
N VAL A 140 4.31 -11.96 15.88
CA VAL A 140 4.96 -10.74 16.34
C VAL A 140 3.94 -9.81 17.00
N ASN A 141 4.35 -9.15 18.09
CA ASN A 141 3.53 -8.17 18.80
C ASN A 141 3.60 -6.82 18.06
N ALA A 142 2.52 -6.43 17.40
CA ALA A 142 2.41 -5.13 16.74
C ALA A 142 1.80 -4.11 17.72
N VAL A 143 2.57 -3.11 18.13
CA VAL A 143 2.12 -1.98 18.94
C VAL A 143 1.71 -0.86 18.02
N GLY A 144 0.41 -0.58 17.93
CA GLY A 144 -0.15 0.46 17.09
C GLY A 144 0.08 1.86 17.67
N ILE A 145 0.59 2.77 16.86
CA ILE A 145 0.78 4.17 17.23
C ILE A 145 -0.29 5.00 16.52
N PRO A 146 -1.16 5.72 17.23
CA PRO A 146 -2.19 6.56 16.65
C PRO A 146 -1.64 7.57 15.64
N LEU A 147 -2.47 7.91 14.63
CA LEU A 147 -2.18 8.94 13.65
C LEU A 147 -3.02 10.19 13.88
N ASP A 148 -2.56 11.29 13.30
CA ASP A 148 -3.30 12.53 13.09
C ASP A 148 -3.18 12.98 11.62
N GLY A 149 -3.60 14.19 11.28
CA GLY A 149 -3.54 14.72 9.90
C GLY A 149 -2.10 14.85 9.33
N GLU A 150 -1.07 14.69 10.15
CA GLU A 150 0.35 14.70 9.75
C GLU A 150 1.02 13.32 9.89
N GLY A 151 0.23 12.24 10.06
CA GLY A 151 0.70 10.87 10.19
C GLY A 151 0.92 10.43 11.62
N MET A 152 1.95 9.61 11.88
CA MET A 152 2.23 9.04 13.21
C MET A 152 2.40 10.13 14.29
N ARG A 153 1.68 10.00 15.39
CA ARG A 153 1.76 10.92 16.53
C ARG A 153 3.02 10.66 17.36
N MET A 154 3.85 11.69 17.50
CA MET A 154 5.14 11.57 18.19
C MET A 154 5.01 11.47 19.70
N ASP A 155 4.02 12.11 20.32
CA ASP A 155 3.71 11.96 21.75
C ASP A 155 3.32 10.53 22.11
N ALA A 156 2.50 9.87 21.27
CA ALA A 156 2.11 8.49 21.44
C ALA A 156 3.29 7.52 21.19
N LEU A 157 4.13 7.80 20.20
CA LEU A 157 5.35 7.04 19.94
C LEU A 157 6.31 7.11 21.14
N ALA A 158 6.53 8.33 21.68
CA ALA A 158 7.38 8.53 22.85
C ALA A 158 6.86 7.73 24.06
N ALA A 159 5.55 7.77 24.31
CA ALA A 159 4.92 7.03 25.39
C ALA A 159 5.10 5.51 25.21
N ALA A 160 4.89 4.99 24.01
CA ALA A 160 5.05 3.57 23.68
C ALA A 160 6.50 3.10 23.85
N LEU A 161 7.48 3.88 23.34
CA LEU A 161 8.91 3.59 23.49
C LEU A 161 9.34 3.59 24.95
N ALA A 162 8.87 4.57 25.74
CA ALA A 162 9.15 4.65 27.17
C ALA A 162 8.54 3.45 27.94
N ASP A 163 7.32 3.03 27.58
CA ASP A 163 6.69 1.85 28.19
C ASP A 163 7.47 0.57 27.87
N LEU A 164 7.79 0.34 26.60
CA LEU A 164 8.57 -0.83 26.18
C LEU A 164 9.94 -0.87 26.87
N LYS A 165 10.61 0.27 27.02
CA LYS A 165 11.88 0.39 27.74
C LYS A 165 11.75 -0.01 29.23
N ARG A 166 10.69 0.46 29.92
CA ARG A 166 10.42 0.06 31.33
C ARG A 166 10.20 -1.45 31.48
N ARG A 167 9.59 -2.07 30.45
CA ARG A 167 9.34 -3.51 30.38
C ARG A 167 10.54 -4.33 29.87
N SER A 168 11.68 -3.68 29.62
CA SER A 168 12.87 -4.29 29.02
C SER A 168 12.61 -4.96 27.68
N ILE A 169 11.66 -4.42 26.89
CA ILE A 169 11.34 -4.88 25.54
C ILE A 169 11.97 -3.90 24.55
N ARG A 170 12.86 -4.42 23.69
CA ARG A 170 13.44 -3.65 22.59
C ARG A 170 12.63 -3.92 21.31
N PRO A 171 11.92 -2.93 20.75
CA PRO A 171 11.24 -3.12 19.48
C PRO A 171 12.25 -3.32 18.35
N LYS A 172 11.91 -4.16 17.38
CA LYS A 172 12.80 -4.51 16.26
C LYS A 172 12.88 -3.44 15.20
N TYR A 173 11.78 -2.71 14.97
CA TYR A 173 11.70 -1.55 14.10
C TYR A 173 10.44 -0.72 14.37
N ILE A 174 10.42 0.48 13.81
CA ILE A 174 9.24 1.32 13.64
C ILE A 174 8.86 1.26 12.15
N TYR A 175 7.72 0.66 11.82
CA TYR A 175 7.18 0.64 10.45
C TYR A 175 6.30 1.85 10.23
N THR A 176 6.53 2.57 9.14
CA THR A 176 5.73 3.73 8.74
C THR A 176 5.61 3.85 7.23
N ILE A 177 4.47 4.37 6.76
CA ILE A 177 4.22 4.78 5.39
C ILE A 177 4.15 6.31 5.37
N PRO A 178 5.31 7.01 5.35
CA PRO A 178 5.35 8.43 5.65
C PRO A 178 4.85 9.33 4.50
N THR A 179 4.69 8.76 3.31
CA THR A 179 4.29 9.50 2.11
C THR A 179 3.06 8.85 1.49
N VAL A 180 1.91 9.51 1.62
CA VAL A 180 0.60 8.96 1.24
C VAL A 180 0.32 7.66 1.98
N GLN A 181 0.13 7.80 3.28
CA GLN A 181 -0.11 6.69 4.21
C GLN A 181 -1.30 5.84 3.77
N ASN A 182 -1.17 4.54 3.87
CA ASN A 182 -2.23 3.59 3.54
C ASN A 182 -2.79 2.98 4.84
N PRO A 183 -4.05 3.30 5.24
CA PRO A 183 -5.15 3.76 4.39
C PRO A 183 -5.46 5.27 4.45
N THR A 184 -4.86 6.08 5.31
CA THR A 184 -5.34 7.43 5.66
C THR A 184 -5.07 8.49 4.58
N GLY A 185 -4.07 8.28 3.71
CA GLY A 185 -3.66 9.26 2.71
C GLY A 185 -2.80 10.41 3.26
N THR A 186 -2.47 10.42 4.55
CA THR A 186 -1.67 11.47 5.19
C THR A 186 -0.23 11.52 4.65
N ILE A 187 0.39 12.68 4.71
CA ILE A 187 1.81 12.88 4.36
C ILE A 187 2.53 13.46 5.56
N MET A 188 3.50 12.72 6.08
CA MET A 188 4.34 13.16 7.20
C MET A 188 5.29 14.25 6.72
N GLY A 189 5.15 15.45 7.27
CA GLY A 189 5.99 16.60 6.96
C GLY A 189 7.44 16.43 7.43
N GLU A 190 8.35 17.26 6.89
CA GLU A 190 9.79 17.15 7.16
C GLU A 190 10.13 17.30 8.65
N ALA A 191 9.49 18.22 9.36
CA ALA A 191 9.72 18.42 10.79
C ALA A 191 9.37 17.16 11.61
N ARG A 192 8.23 16.52 11.31
CA ARG A 192 7.81 15.28 11.98
C ARG A 192 8.70 14.09 11.61
N ARG A 193 9.21 14.04 10.37
CA ARG A 193 10.24 13.05 9.96
C ARG A 193 11.53 13.21 10.77
N ALA A 194 11.98 14.44 10.98
CA ALA A 194 13.16 14.72 11.80
C ALA A 194 12.95 14.30 13.27
N GLU A 195 11.78 14.57 13.84
CA GLU A 195 11.41 14.12 15.19
C GLU A 195 11.35 12.61 15.32
N LEU A 196 10.74 11.92 14.35
CA LEU A 196 10.72 10.45 14.30
C LEU A 196 12.14 9.86 14.25
N LEU A 197 13.02 10.40 13.41
CA LEU A 197 14.42 9.98 13.34
C LEU A 197 15.16 10.20 14.66
N GLN A 198 14.97 11.35 15.30
CA GLN A 198 15.58 11.65 16.61
C GLN A 198 15.12 10.64 17.69
N MET A 199 13.83 10.31 17.71
CA MET A 199 13.31 9.29 18.64
C MET A 199 13.89 7.90 18.35
N ALA A 200 13.92 7.50 17.08
CA ALA A 200 14.51 6.23 16.66
C ALA A 200 15.99 6.13 17.06
N GLU A 201 16.75 7.20 16.93
CA GLU A 201 18.13 7.28 17.40
C GLU A 201 18.27 7.20 18.92
N THR A 202 17.41 7.94 19.65
CA THR A 202 17.44 7.99 21.12
C THR A 202 17.15 6.63 21.76
N TYR A 203 16.27 5.86 21.15
CA TYR A 203 15.88 4.52 21.62
C TYR A 203 16.62 3.38 20.92
N ASP A 204 17.52 3.69 20.00
CA ASP A 204 18.30 2.74 19.20
C ASP A 204 17.41 1.71 18.48
N VAL A 205 16.36 2.20 17.82
CA VAL A 205 15.38 1.40 17.04
C VAL A 205 15.48 1.79 15.56
N PRO A 206 15.63 0.85 14.63
CA PRO A 206 15.63 1.17 13.20
C PRO A 206 14.23 1.52 12.71
N ILE A 207 14.17 2.27 11.59
CA ILE A 207 12.93 2.58 10.89
C ILE A 207 12.82 1.70 9.65
N PHE A 208 11.63 1.16 9.43
CA PHE A 208 11.24 0.51 8.19
C PHE A 208 10.28 1.43 7.43
N GLU A 209 10.79 2.13 6.43
CA GLU A 209 10.10 3.10 5.60
C GLU A 209 9.48 2.43 4.38
N ASP A 210 8.15 2.39 4.29
CA ASP A 210 7.41 1.91 3.13
C ASP A 210 6.92 3.11 2.30
N ASP A 211 7.51 3.29 1.12
CA ASP A 211 7.30 4.49 0.29
C ASP A 211 6.69 4.16 -1.09
N CYS A 212 5.78 3.18 -1.10
CA CYS A 212 5.18 2.66 -2.32
C CYS A 212 4.24 3.62 -3.06
N TYR A 213 3.80 4.72 -2.44
CA TYR A 213 2.83 5.68 -2.99
C TYR A 213 3.43 7.05 -3.30
N ALA A 214 4.68 7.28 -3.00
CA ALA A 214 5.32 8.60 -3.09
C ALA A 214 5.31 9.22 -4.50
N ASP A 215 5.26 8.41 -5.55
CA ASP A 215 5.13 8.89 -6.92
C ASP A 215 3.75 9.51 -7.21
N LEU A 216 2.75 9.30 -6.35
CA LEU A 216 1.35 9.67 -6.59
C LEU A 216 0.89 10.92 -5.81
N ILE A 217 1.81 11.76 -5.38
CA ILE A 217 1.47 13.08 -4.81
C ILE A 217 1.09 14.01 -5.95
N TRP A 218 -0.09 14.62 -5.89
CA TRP A 218 -0.55 15.59 -6.89
C TRP A 218 -0.60 17.03 -6.38
N ASP A 219 -0.49 17.22 -5.08
CA ASP A 219 -0.50 18.54 -4.46
C ASP A 219 0.68 18.67 -3.50
N GLY A 220 1.43 19.78 -3.61
CA GLY A 220 2.62 20.04 -2.83
C GLY A 220 3.88 19.33 -3.33
N GLN A 221 4.94 19.47 -2.54
CA GLN A 221 6.23 18.80 -2.78
C GLN A 221 6.34 17.54 -1.90
N ARG A 222 6.94 16.50 -2.46
CA ARG A 222 7.31 15.31 -1.68
C ARG A 222 8.37 15.69 -0.66
N PRO A 223 8.17 15.45 0.64
CA PRO A 223 9.24 15.60 1.62
C PRO A 223 10.39 14.61 1.34
N PRO A 224 11.64 14.94 1.74
CA PRO A 224 12.76 14.01 1.64
C PRO A 224 12.42 12.69 2.36
N ALA A 225 12.85 11.55 1.79
CA ALA A 225 12.66 10.26 2.44
C ALA A 225 13.36 10.21 3.81
N LEU A 226 12.82 9.45 4.76
CA LEU A 226 13.48 9.21 6.05
C LEU A 226 14.89 8.65 5.85
N HIS A 227 15.05 7.77 4.86
CA HIS A 227 16.35 7.24 4.45
C HIS A 227 17.33 8.33 4.00
N ALA A 228 16.85 9.40 3.36
CA ALA A 228 17.68 10.53 2.96
C ALA A 228 18.10 11.42 4.13
N MET A 229 17.28 11.48 5.18
CA MET A 229 17.45 12.36 6.33
C MET A 229 18.28 11.71 7.45
N THR A 230 18.38 10.37 7.51
CA THR A 230 19.12 9.67 8.56
C THR A 230 20.63 9.93 8.47
N LYS A 231 21.25 10.17 9.62
CA LYS A 231 22.71 10.30 9.75
C LYS A 231 23.40 8.98 10.14
N ARG A 232 22.63 8.01 10.68
CA ARG A 232 23.14 6.75 11.21
C ARG A 232 22.96 5.56 10.26
N GLY A 233 22.22 5.73 9.15
CA GLY A 233 21.89 4.64 8.24
C GLY A 233 21.01 3.57 8.88
N ASN A 234 20.14 3.95 9.83
CA ASN A 234 19.21 3.09 10.55
C ASN A 234 17.82 3.04 9.92
N VAL A 235 17.71 3.39 8.63
CA VAL A 235 16.46 3.32 7.86
C VAL A 235 16.60 2.31 6.73
N ILE A 236 15.71 1.34 6.68
CA ILE A 236 15.50 0.45 5.52
C ILE A 236 14.33 1.03 4.73
N HIS A 237 14.56 1.34 3.46
CA HIS A 237 13.56 1.93 2.58
C HIS A 237 13.08 0.91 1.56
N ILE A 238 11.77 0.84 1.32
CA ILE A 238 11.20 0.07 0.21
C ILE A 238 10.33 0.93 -0.69
N GLY A 239 10.30 0.55 -1.96
CA GLY A 239 9.44 1.17 -2.97
C GLY A 239 8.91 0.17 -3.97
N SER A 240 8.02 0.63 -4.85
CA SER A 240 7.34 -0.23 -5.83
C SER A 240 6.96 0.53 -7.08
N PHE A 241 6.95 -0.16 -8.22
CA PHE A 241 6.37 0.34 -9.47
C PHE A 241 4.89 -0.04 -9.65
N SER A 242 4.32 -0.77 -8.69
CA SER A 242 2.93 -1.28 -8.77
C SER A 242 1.89 -0.17 -8.85
N LYS A 243 2.16 1.01 -8.28
CA LYS A 243 1.19 2.11 -8.20
C LYS A 243 1.44 3.18 -9.26
N SER A 244 2.68 3.35 -9.64
CA SER A 244 3.09 4.35 -10.65
C SER A 244 3.09 3.80 -12.09
N ILE A 245 3.16 2.47 -12.29
CA ILE A 245 3.17 1.87 -13.63
C ILE A 245 2.16 0.72 -13.70
N ALA A 246 2.52 -0.49 -13.24
CA ALA A 246 1.68 -1.67 -13.38
C ALA A 246 1.92 -2.69 -12.26
N PRO A 247 0.88 -3.05 -11.48
CA PRO A 247 1.03 -3.98 -10.37
C PRO A 247 1.37 -5.42 -10.81
N ALA A 248 0.93 -5.81 -12.01
CA ALA A 248 1.15 -7.18 -12.54
C ALA A 248 2.60 -7.43 -12.96
N LEU A 249 3.41 -6.40 -13.18
CA LEU A 249 4.86 -6.56 -13.45
C LEU A 249 5.64 -7.06 -12.23
N ARG A 250 5.06 -6.96 -11.04
CA ARG A 250 5.66 -7.49 -9.81
C ARG A 250 7.08 -6.99 -9.54
N VAL A 251 7.34 -5.69 -9.71
CA VAL A 251 8.66 -5.11 -9.44
C VAL A 251 8.56 -4.09 -8.30
N GLY A 252 9.38 -4.31 -7.30
CA GLY A 252 9.66 -3.41 -6.18
C GLY A 252 11.16 -3.41 -5.87
N TYR A 253 11.55 -2.69 -4.84
CA TYR A 253 12.96 -2.61 -4.45
C TYR A 253 13.12 -2.30 -2.96
N ILE A 254 14.30 -2.65 -2.44
CA ILE A 254 14.80 -2.29 -1.11
C ILE A 254 16.03 -1.41 -1.31
N VAL A 255 16.15 -0.34 -0.53
CA VAL A 255 17.40 0.42 -0.38
C VAL A 255 17.87 0.24 1.05
N ALA A 256 19.05 -0.33 1.20
CA ALA A 256 19.68 -0.57 2.49
C ALA A 256 21.19 -0.74 2.33
N ARG A 257 21.91 -0.69 3.43
CA ARG A 257 23.36 -0.96 3.48
C ARG A 257 23.66 -2.39 3.09
N TRP A 258 24.86 -2.60 2.52
CA TRP A 258 25.29 -3.93 2.05
C TRP A 258 25.29 -5.01 3.12
N ASP A 259 25.65 -4.67 4.37
CA ASP A 259 25.64 -5.63 5.48
C ASP A 259 24.23 -6.23 5.77
N LEU A 260 23.16 -5.50 5.43
CA LEU A 260 21.77 -5.99 5.49
C LEU A 260 21.39 -6.70 4.17
N LEU A 261 21.70 -6.09 3.01
CA LEU A 261 21.34 -6.66 1.71
C LEU A 261 21.99 -8.03 1.48
N SER A 262 23.25 -8.22 1.89
CA SER A 262 23.93 -9.51 1.75
C SER A 262 23.25 -10.64 2.52
N ARG A 263 22.63 -10.32 3.67
CA ARG A 263 21.85 -11.28 4.45
C ARG A 263 20.46 -11.50 3.85
N MET A 264 19.82 -10.44 3.31
CA MET A 264 18.54 -10.56 2.59
C MET A 264 18.70 -11.41 1.32
N LEU A 265 19.83 -11.29 0.62
CA LEU A 265 20.13 -12.14 -0.53
C LEU A 265 20.24 -13.63 -0.14
N ALA A 266 20.78 -13.95 1.03
CA ALA A 266 20.82 -15.31 1.54
C ALA A 266 19.40 -15.86 1.88
N LEU A 267 18.46 -14.98 2.24
CA LEU A 267 17.05 -15.32 2.46
C LEU A 267 16.23 -15.38 1.17
N LYS A 268 16.69 -14.70 0.10
CA LYS A 268 15.99 -14.62 -1.18
C LYS A 268 16.30 -15.86 -2.03
N THR A 269 15.52 -16.92 -1.81
CA THR A 269 15.75 -18.25 -2.41
C THR A 269 14.93 -18.50 -3.69
N ASP A 270 14.42 -17.45 -4.33
CA ASP A 270 13.58 -17.53 -5.53
C ASP A 270 14.36 -17.49 -6.86
N ALA A 271 15.67 -17.63 -6.82
CA ALA A 271 16.55 -17.53 -7.98
C ALA A 271 16.53 -16.17 -8.71
N GLY A 272 15.93 -15.15 -8.11
CA GLY A 272 15.82 -13.80 -8.65
C GLY A 272 14.38 -13.39 -9.00
N SER A 273 14.12 -12.08 -9.04
CA SER A 273 12.86 -11.53 -9.51
C SER A 273 12.74 -11.63 -11.03
N GLY A 274 11.52 -11.59 -11.57
CA GLY A 274 11.25 -11.69 -13.01
C GLY A 274 12.19 -10.80 -13.84
N ALA A 275 12.89 -11.41 -14.80
CA ALA A 275 13.96 -10.76 -15.53
C ALA A 275 13.42 -9.79 -16.60
N LEU A 276 12.48 -10.24 -17.40
CA LEU A 276 11.91 -9.47 -18.49
C LEU A 276 11.21 -8.20 -17.98
N GLU A 277 10.49 -8.31 -16.88
CA GLU A 277 9.79 -7.18 -16.25
C GLU A 277 10.76 -6.08 -15.82
N GLN A 278 11.91 -6.46 -15.28
CA GLN A 278 12.96 -5.51 -14.89
C GLN A 278 13.58 -4.81 -16.11
N MET A 279 13.84 -5.54 -17.21
CA MET A 279 14.38 -5.01 -18.45
C MET A 279 13.41 -4.02 -19.09
N VAL A 280 12.13 -4.42 -19.22
CA VAL A 280 11.06 -3.57 -19.77
C VAL A 280 10.88 -2.31 -18.95
N LEU A 281 10.87 -2.42 -17.62
CA LEU A 281 10.73 -1.26 -16.74
C LEU A 281 11.93 -0.33 -16.84
N ALA A 282 13.16 -0.83 -16.91
CA ALA A 282 14.35 0.01 -17.08
C ALA A 282 14.26 0.86 -18.35
N GLU A 283 13.93 0.22 -19.48
CA GLU A 283 13.76 0.88 -20.77
C GLU A 283 12.63 1.91 -20.77
N PHE A 284 11.45 1.50 -20.30
CA PHE A 284 10.30 2.39 -20.18
C PHE A 284 10.58 3.58 -19.26
N CYS A 285 11.15 3.33 -18.08
CA CYS A 285 11.36 4.36 -17.09
C CYS A 285 12.39 5.39 -17.52
N ALA A 286 13.47 4.96 -18.18
CA ALA A 286 14.50 5.86 -18.69
C ALA A 286 13.93 6.89 -19.68
N ALA A 287 12.98 6.46 -20.52
CA ALA A 287 12.43 7.32 -21.59
C ALA A 287 11.13 8.05 -21.19
N HIS A 288 10.30 7.46 -20.31
CA HIS A 288 8.89 7.85 -20.21
C HIS A 288 8.38 8.10 -18.79
N PHE A 289 9.12 7.75 -17.74
CA PHE A 289 8.64 7.85 -16.36
C PHE A 289 8.22 9.29 -15.99
N THR A 290 9.05 10.26 -16.37
CA THR A 290 8.83 11.69 -16.08
C THR A 290 7.54 12.24 -16.71
N ASP A 291 7.17 11.76 -17.90
CA ASP A 291 5.95 12.19 -18.60
C ASP A 291 4.72 11.38 -18.18
N HIS A 292 4.92 10.11 -17.82
CA HIS A 292 3.84 9.19 -17.47
C HIS A 292 3.19 9.54 -16.13
N VAL A 293 3.99 9.72 -15.08
CA VAL A 293 3.48 9.94 -13.72
C VAL A 293 2.55 11.17 -13.59
N PRO A 294 2.86 12.35 -14.20
CA PRO A 294 1.94 13.49 -14.16
C PRO A 294 0.58 13.23 -14.83
N ARG A 295 0.53 12.42 -15.91
CA ARG A 295 -0.76 12.03 -16.54
C ARG A 295 -1.57 11.14 -15.62
N LEU A 296 -0.92 10.13 -15.03
CA LEU A 296 -1.55 9.22 -14.06
C LEU A 296 -2.12 10.00 -12.88
N ARG A 297 -1.36 10.95 -12.30
CA ARG A 297 -1.81 11.79 -11.18
C ARG A 297 -3.07 12.57 -11.51
N ARG A 298 -3.17 13.15 -12.72
CA ARG A 298 -4.38 13.89 -13.15
C ARG A 298 -5.61 12.99 -13.22
N GLY A 299 -5.48 11.81 -13.83
CA GLY A 299 -6.59 10.84 -13.89
C GLY A 299 -7.02 10.34 -12.51
N LEU A 300 -6.07 10.07 -11.62
CA LEU A 300 -6.35 9.68 -10.25
C LEU A 300 -7.05 10.79 -9.45
N ARG A 301 -6.64 12.05 -9.62
CA ARG A 301 -7.27 13.19 -8.96
C ARG A 301 -8.73 13.36 -9.40
N ALA A 302 -9.03 13.26 -10.70
CA ALA A 302 -10.40 13.34 -11.20
C ALA A 302 -11.30 12.23 -10.62
N LYS A 303 -10.79 11.00 -10.52
CA LYS A 303 -11.52 9.88 -9.90
C LYS A 303 -11.75 10.08 -8.40
N LEU A 304 -10.77 10.65 -7.68
CA LEU A 304 -10.95 11.02 -6.27
C LEU A 304 -12.06 12.07 -6.11
N GLU A 305 -12.03 13.11 -6.92
CA GLU A 305 -13.07 14.15 -6.91
C GLU A 305 -14.46 13.54 -7.13
N THR A 306 -14.61 12.67 -8.13
CA THR A 306 -15.85 11.92 -8.37
C THR A 306 -16.27 11.08 -7.15
N LEU A 307 -15.33 10.43 -6.47
CA LEU A 307 -15.63 9.63 -5.27
C LEU A 307 -16.11 10.51 -4.11
N MET A 308 -15.42 11.63 -3.85
CA MET A 308 -15.80 12.56 -2.78
C MET A 308 -17.15 13.23 -3.03
N GLU A 309 -17.42 13.67 -4.27
CA GLU A 309 -18.71 14.22 -4.68
C GLU A 309 -19.82 13.19 -4.50
N SER A 310 -19.61 11.95 -4.93
CA SER A 310 -20.62 10.88 -4.78
C SER A 310 -20.89 10.53 -3.31
N LEU A 311 -19.85 10.52 -2.46
CA LEU A 311 -20.03 10.33 -1.02
C LEU A 311 -20.80 11.49 -0.39
N ALA A 312 -20.52 12.74 -0.77
CA ALA A 312 -21.26 13.91 -0.30
C ALA A 312 -22.71 13.88 -0.75
N GLU A 313 -23.01 13.45 -1.98
CA GLU A 313 -24.36 13.33 -2.52
C GLU A 313 -25.18 12.25 -1.80
N HIS A 314 -24.61 11.06 -1.62
CA HIS A 314 -25.37 9.89 -1.17
C HIS A 314 -25.30 9.62 0.34
N PHE A 315 -24.23 10.03 1.02
CA PHE A 315 -24.04 9.88 2.47
C PHE A 315 -24.16 11.21 3.22
N GLY A 316 -23.95 12.36 2.55
CA GLY A 316 -23.93 13.67 3.19
C GLY A 316 -22.91 13.72 4.33
N THR A 317 -23.32 14.21 5.49
CA THR A 317 -22.49 14.28 6.70
C THR A 317 -22.28 12.94 7.41
N ALA A 318 -22.91 11.86 6.92
CA ALA A 318 -22.70 10.52 7.47
C ALA A 318 -21.39 9.85 7.00
N ALA A 319 -20.71 10.40 5.99
CA ALA A 319 -19.38 9.99 5.59
C ALA A 319 -18.38 11.10 5.92
N GLU A 320 -17.48 10.82 6.87
CA GLU A 320 -16.39 11.71 7.25
C GLU A 320 -15.11 11.24 6.57
N PHE A 321 -14.38 12.13 5.89
CA PHE A 321 -13.10 11.84 5.23
C PHE A 321 -12.31 13.12 5.01
N ASP A 322 -10.99 13.00 4.95
CA ASP A 322 -10.09 14.08 4.55
C ASP A 322 -9.80 14.01 3.04
N ASP A 323 -9.48 15.14 2.40
CA ASP A 323 -9.02 15.20 1.00
C ASP A 323 -7.53 14.81 0.94
N PRO A 324 -7.18 13.59 0.47
CA PRO A 324 -5.80 13.16 0.42
C PRO A 324 -5.01 13.91 -0.67
N LYS A 325 -3.73 14.16 -0.42
CA LYS A 325 -2.85 14.88 -1.34
C LYS A 325 -2.15 13.96 -2.35
N GLY A 326 -2.57 12.70 -2.41
CA GLY A 326 -1.99 11.68 -3.27
C GLY A 326 -2.67 10.31 -3.11
N GLY A 327 -2.19 9.34 -3.86
CA GLY A 327 -2.56 7.93 -3.67
C GLY A 327 -3.69 7.43 -4.55
N ILE A 328 -4.33 6.36 -4.09
CA ILE A 328 -5.33 5.62 -4.88
C ILE A 328 -6.54 5.21 -4.04
N PHE A 329 -6.64 5.64 -2.79
CA PHE A 329 -7.71 5.25 -1.88
C PHE A 329 -8.12 6.41 -0.97
N LEU A 330 -9.34 6.31 -0.48
CA LEU A 330 -9.94 7.21 0.50
C LEU A 330 -10.28 6.41 1.77
N TRP A 331 -9.92 6.95 2.94
CA TRP A 331 -10.29 6.42 4.24
C TRP A 331 -11.53 7.14 4.74
N VAL A 332 -12.62 6.39 4.91
CA VAL A 332 -13.92 6.95 5.23
C VAL A 332 -14.37 6.44 6.60
N LYS A 333 -14.82 7.34 7.47
CA LYS A 333 -15.52 7.01 8.71
C LYS A 333 -17.02 7.18 8.49
N LEU A 334 -17.78 6.16 8.86
CA LEU A 334 -19.24 6.18 8.97
C LEU A 334 -19.66 6.33 10.44
N PRO A 335 -20.94 6.63 10.74
CA PRO A 335 -21.42 6.68 12.12
C PRO A 335 -21.11 5.39 12.89
N ASP A 336 -20.87 5.50 14.19
CA ASP A 336 -20.41 4.41 15.05
C ASP A 336 -21.38 3.20 15.10
N ALA A 337 -22.64 3.41 14.74
CA ALA A 337 -23.65 2.34 14.59
C ALA A 337 -23.32 1.38 13.44
N VAL A 338 -22.52 1.82 12.44
CA VAL A 338 -22.17 1.02 11.28
C VAL A 338 -21.00 0.11 11.59
N ASP A 339 -21.23 -1.19 11.43
CA ASP A 339 -20.18 -2.21 11.50
C ASP A 339 -19.75 -2.58 10.06
N THR A 340 -18.59 -2.11 9.63
CA THR A 340 -18.13 -2.29 8.26
C THR A 340 -17.77 -3.73 7.92
N GLN A 341 -17.47 -4.59 8.89
CA GLN A 341 -17.30 -6.03 8.67
C GLN A 341 -18.64 -6.72 8.34
N LYS A 342 -19.77 -6.19 8.84
CA LYS A 342 -21.11 -6.65 8.45
C LYS A 342 -21.58 -5.98 7.16
N LEU A 343 -21.19 -4.72 6.95
CA LEU A 343 -21.54 -4.00 5.71
C LEU A 343 -20.86 -4.63 4.47
N ALA A 344 -19.62 -5.07 4.57
CA ALA A 344 -18.84 -5.58 3.43
C ALA A 344 -19.52 -6.78 2.73
N PRO A 345 -19.95 -7.86 3.40
CA PRO A 345 -20.66 -8.95 2.74
C PRO A 345 -22.03 -8.53 2.18
N ALA A 346 -22.77 -7.65 2.86
CA ALA A 346 -24.04 -7.13 2.36
C ALA A 346 -23.87 -6.27 1.11
N ALA A 347 -22.83 -5.43 1.07
CA ALA A 347 -22.46 -4.64 -0.10
C ALA A 347 -22.02 -5.54 -1.26
N LEU A 348 -21.20 -6.57 -0.99
CA LEU A 348 -20.76 -7.52 -2.01
C LEU A 348 -21.93 -8.27 -2.65
N ALA A 349 -22.94 -8.67 -1.88
CA ALA A 349 -24.17 -9.27 -2.40
C ALA A 349 -24.93 -8.35 -3.35
N SER A 350 -24.72 -7.03 -3.26
CA SER A 350 -25.26 -6.00 -4.16
C SER A 350 -24.24 -5.58 -5.25
N GLY A 351 -23.14 -6.31 -5.39
CA GLY A 351 -22.10 -6.07 -6.39
C GLY A 351 -21.07 -5.00 -6.02
N VAL A 352 -21.02 -4.53 -4.78
CA VAL A 352 -20.08 -3.52 -4.30
C VAL A 352 -19.06 -4.16 -3.35
N ALA A 353 -17.79 -4.14 -3.71
CA ALA A 353 -16.71 -4.61 -2.84
C ALA A 353 -16.00 -3.45 -2.16
N ILE A 354 -15.86 -3.52 -0.84
CA ILE A 354 -15.20 -2.53 0.02
C ILE A 354 -14.19 -3.21 0.96
N ASN A 355 -13.24 -2.44 1.49
CA ASN A 355 -12.31 -2.92 2.51
C ASN A 355 -12.77 -2.46 3.91
N PRO A 356 -13.24 -3.36 4.79
CA PRO A 356 -13.67 -2.99 6.13
C PRO A 356 -12.49 -2.57 7.02
N GLY A 357 -12.70 -1.52 7.82
CA GLY A 357 -11.63 -0.87 8.59
C GLY A 357 -10.94 -1.74 9.63
N PRO A 358 -11.60 -2.70 10.30
CA PRO A 358 -10.92 -3.59 11.25
C PRO A 358 -9.77 -4.41 10.65
N GLU A 359 -9.73 -4.60 9.35
CA GLU A 359 -8.62 -5.29 8.67
C GLU A 359 -7.38 -4.40 8.47
N TRP A 360 -7.56 -3.09 8.59
CA TRP A 360 -6.56 -2.05 8.34
C TRP A 360 -6.10 -1.34 9.62
N SER A 361 -6.46 -1.88 10.78
CA SER A 361 -6.12 -1.28 12.07
C SER A 361 -5.63 -2.34 13.06
N THR A 362 -4.65 -1.97 13.88
CA THR A 362 -4.25 -2.73 15.07
C THR A 362 -5.33 -2.68 16.13
N ASP A 363 -6.13 -1.59 16.18
CA ASP A 363 -7.31 -1.43 17.04
C ASP A 363 -8.59 -1.72 16.23
N LYS A 364 -9.14 -2.93 16.42
CA LYS A 364 -10.34 -3.38 15.73
C LYS A 364 -11.59 -2.57 16.08
N ALA A 365 -11.68 -2.07 17.31
CA ALA A 365 -12.81 -1.25 17.76
C ALA A 365 -12.79 0.12 17.08
N TYR A 366 -11.61 0.73 16.98
CA TYR A 366 -11.42 1.98 16.24
C TYR A 366 -11.75 1.82 14.74
N GLY A 367 -11.34 0.71 14.13
CA GLY A 367 -11.61 0.40 12.74
C GLY A 367 -13.07 0.09 12.41
N LYS A 368 -13.92 -0.24 13.41
CA LYS A 368 -15.25 -0.82 13.23
C LYS A 368 -16.15 -0.06 12.27
N SER A 369 -16.22 1.28 12.39
CA SER A 369 -17.06 2.16 11.57
C SER A 369 -16.29 2.79 10.38
N ARG A 370 -15.09 2.33 10.10
CA ARG A 370 -14.25 2.85 9.01
C ARG A 370 -14.16 1.88 7.86
N LEU A 371 -13.90 2.41 6.66
CA LEU A 371 -13.65 1.61 5.47
C LEU A 371 -12.67 2.31 4.53
N ARG A 372 -11.95 1.54 3.74
CA ARG A 372 -11.10 2.06 2.67
C ARG A 372 -11.77 1.82 1.32
N LEU A 373 -11.86 2.87 0.50
CA LEU A 373 -12.33 2.82 -0.87
C LEU A 373 -11.18 3.13 -1.83
N CYS A 374 -10.86 2.19 -2.73
CA CYS A 374 -9.91 2.42 -3.81
C CYS A 374 -10.65 3.01 -5.02
N PHE A 375 -10.24 4.19 -5.47
CA PHE A 375 -10.83 4.88 -6.61
C PHE A 375 -10.06 4.69 -7.92
N ALA A 376 -8.85 4.15 -7.87
CA ALA A 376 -8.00 4.09 -9.05
C ALA A 376 -8.50 3.14 -10.14
N ASN A 377 -9.07 1.99 -9.77
CA ASN A 377 -9.51 0.98 -10.73
C ASN A 377 -10.87 1.26 -11.38
N PRO A 378 -11.96 1.59 -10.64
CA PRO A 378 -13.26 1.78 -11.26
C PRO A 378 -13.27 3.04 -12.14
N SER A 379 -14.10 3.04 -13.19
CA SER A 379 -14.40 4.26 -13.95
C SER A 379 -15.19 5.24 -13.10
N GLU A 380 -15.22 6.53 -13.48
CA GLU A 380 -16.01 7.54 -12.75
C GLU A 380 -17.48 7.18 -12.67
N GLU A 381 -18.06 6.63 -13.74
CA GLU A 381 -19.45 6.15 -13.72
C GLU A 381 -19.65 4.97 -12.75
N ALA A 382 -18.71 4.03 -12.71
CA ALA A 382 -18.74 2.94 -11.74
C ALA A 382 -18.57 3.44 -10.29
N ILE A 383 -17.82 4.53 -10.08
CA ILE A 383 -17.70 5.19 -8.77
C ILE A 383 -19.07 5.74 -8.35
N ARG A 384 -19.74 6.54 -9.20
CA ARG A 384 -21.05 7.14 -8.90
C ARG A 384 -22.08 6.07 -8.57
N GLN A 385 -22.24 5.08 -9.42
CA GLN A 385 -23.22 3.99 -9.23
C GLN A 385 -22.87 3.11 -8.02
N GLY A 386 -21.59 2.81 -7.81
CA GLY A 386 -21.13 1.99 -6.71
C GLY A 386 -21.35 2.66 -5.34
N VAL A 387 -21.07 3.96 -5.24
CA VAL A 387 -21.33 4.73 -4.01
C VAL A 387 -22.83 4.86 -3.73
N ALA A 388 -23.66 5.12 -4.75
CA ALA A 388 -25.11 5.13 -4.62
C ALA A 388 -25.63 3.79 -4.08
N THR A 389 -25.18 2.68 -4.68
CA THR A 389 -25.53 1.32 -4.23
C THR A 389 -25.07 1.06 -2.80
N LEU A 390 -23.82 1.46 -2.45
CA LEU A 390 -23.29 1.30 -1.09
C LEU A 390 -24.14 2.06 -0.05
N ALA A 391 -24.58 3.27 -0.38
CA ALA A 391 -25.44 4.07 0.50
C ALA A 391 -26.80 3.41 0.72
N GLU A 392 -27.41 2.83 -0.31
CA GLU A 392 -28.66 2.07 -0.19
C GLU A 392 -28.51 0.84 0.70
N VAL A 393 -27.44 0.07 0.52
CA VAL A 393 -27.13 -1.09 1.37
C VAL A 393 -26.91 -0.66 2.81
N CYS A 394 -26.11 0.37 3.03
CA CYS A 394 -25.82 0.87 4.38
C CYS A 394 -27.10 1.37 5.08
N ARG A 395 -28.00 2.04 4.35
CA ARG A 395 -29.29 2.48 4.88
C ARG A 395 -30.20 1.30 5.23
N ARG A 396 -30.24 0.27 4.38
CA ARG A 396 -31.05 -0.93 4.62
C ARG A 396 -30.59 -1.70 5.86
N GLU A 397 -29.28 -1.86 6.00
CA GLU A 397 -28.69 -2.68 7.08
C GLU A 397 -28.55 -1.92 8.41
N PHE A 398 -28.31 -0.60 8.38
CA PHE A 398 -27.95 0.22 9.55
C PHE A 398 -28.81 1.48 9.73
N GLY A 399 -29.71 1.79 8.81
CA GLY A 399 -30.49 3.03 8.85
C GLY A 399 -29.69 4.30 8.53
N VAL A 400 -28.49 4.19 7.98
CA VAL A 400 -27.57 5.30 7.66
C VAL A 400 -27.25 5.27 6.16
N PRO A 401 -27.22 6.41 5.46
CA PRO A 401 -27.60 7.77 5.87
C PRO A 401 -29.13 7.92 6.09
N LEU A 402 -29.50 8.83 6.99
CA LEU A 402 -30.89 9.23 7.17
C LEU A 402 -31.32 10.09 5.96
N ARG A 403 -32.38 9.72 5.27
CA ARG A 403 -32.99 10.63 4.29
C ARG A 403 -33.71 11.75 5.03
N SER A 404 -33.29 13.00 4.83
CA SER A 404 -34.05 14.12 5.35
C SER A 404 -35.31 14.28 4.51
N ALA A 405 -36.48 14.54 5.16
CA ALA A 405 -37.73 14.78 4.49
C ALA A 405 -37.71 15.93 3.45
N ASN A 406 -36.74 16.85 3.58
CA ASN A 406 -36.54 17.96 2.65
C ASN A 406 -35.96 17.55 1.28
N VAL A 407 -35.27 16.41 1.18
CA VAL A 407 -34.77 15.89 -0.09
C VAL A 407 -35.90 15.25 -0.91
N GLU A 408 -36.86 14.61 -0.25
CA GLU A 408 -38.05 14.04 -0.92
C GLU A 408 -38.95 15.10 -1.52
N GLN A 409 -39.07 16.29 -0.90
CA GLN A 409 -39.84 17.40 -1.43
C GLN A 409 -39.22 18.06 -2.67
N ARG A 410 -37.88 18.15 -2.74
CA ARG A 410 -37.19 18.68 -3.92
C ARG A 410 -37.29 17.77 -5.15
N GLY A 411 -37.30 16.45 -4.96
CA GLY A 411 -37.50 15.48 -6.04
C GLY A 411 -38.92 15.48 -6.63
N ARG A 412 -39.93 15.89 -5.87
CA ARG A 412 -41.33 15.98 -6.34
C ARG A 412 -41.67 17.29 -7.06
N SER A 413 -40.91 18.36 -6.81
CA SER A 413 -41.12 19.66 -7.47
C SER A 413 -40.45 19.79 -8.85
N ALA A 414 -39.61 18.85 -9.24
CA ALA A 414 -38.94 18.84 -10.54
C ALA A 414 -39.72 18.04 -11.62
N THR A 415 -40.85 17.43 -11.27
CA THR A 415 -41.69 16.61 -12.18
C THR A 415 -43.13 17.12 -12.32
N SER A 416 -43.41 18.39 -12.01
CA SER A 416 -44.71 19.04 -12.23
C SER A 416 -44.59 20.16 -13.23
#